data_1754add3416e975497618b1913fe7f25
#
_entry.id   1754add3416e975497618b1913fe7f25
#
_cell.length_a   1.000
_cell.length_b   1.000
_cell.length_c   1.000
_cell.angle_alpha   90.00
_cell.angle_beta   90.00
_cell.angle_gamma   90.00
#
_symmetry.space_group_name_H-M   'P 1'
#
loop_
_entity.id
_entity.type
_entity.pdbx_description
1 polymer ?
#
loop_
_entity_poly.entity_id
_entity_poly.type
_entity_poly.pdbx_seq_one_letter_code
_entity_poly.pdbx_strand_id
1 'polypeptide(L)'
;MDADVVVVGGGNAGFSAAHAAAERGRRVLLLEKGEPDTAGGNSYYTAGAFRIAHGGFAEVADLLDPDERHEHTVLPPYPTEEFTADMAKVTRGRNDPALTGTLVAGSQDVLRWLHGKGLRFRLMYERQAYPDAHGRQVFWGGLTVGSTGGGKGLIEQHTAAARAAGVEIRYGARATDLVVEDGRVTGVTLADGTVRAESVVLAAGGFEADPAWRAEHLGEGWRRAKVRGTPHNTGDMLAAALAAGAARYGDWSTCHSVAWDAWFAGNESNRELTNQLTRGGYPLGIVVNTRGERFLDEGRDFRNYTYAEYGARILEQPDGVVFQLFDATTRPLLRTEEYDMPGASVVVADTLDELAAATGVDAAGLAGTVAAFNGAIDRSVPLDIAVRDGRAAAVTPPKSNWAIPLETPPYYAFPVTCGITFTFGGLHADPDGRVLDTAGAPIPGLFVCGEMLGGLFSGNYPGGTGLTSGAVFGRRAGGLA
;
A
#
# COMPACT_ATOMS: atom_id res chain seq x y z
N MET A 1 -1.47 11.32 -35.73
CA MET A 1 -1.93 10.94 -34.41
C MET A 1 -1.62 9.47 -34.23
N ASP A 2 -0.79 9.15 -33.25
CA ASP A 2 -0.24 7.80 -33.09
C ASP A 2 -1.24 6.86 -32.39
N ALA A 3 -2.00 7.40 -31.43
CA ALA A 3 -3.08 6.73 -30.74
C ALA A 3 -4.25 7.69 -30.50
N ASP A 4 -5.42 7.18 -30.13
CA ASP A 4 -6.53 8.03 -29.66
C ASP A 4 -6.32 8.38 -28.19
N VAL A 5 -5.84 7.40 -27.41
CA VAL A 5 -5.52 7.57 -25.98
C VAL A 5 -4.12 7.06 -25.71
N VAL A 6 -3.30 7.90 -25.06
CA VAL A 6 -2.02 7.50 -24.46
C VAL A 6 -2.20 7.35 -22.95
N VAL A 7 -1.85 6.19 -22.41
CA VAL A 7 -1.82 5.94 -20.97
C VAL A 7 -0.36 5.88 -20.52
N VAL A 8 0.03 6.69 -19.55
CA VAL A 8 1.41 6.73 -19.04
C VAL A 8 1.49 6.01 -17.69
N GLY A 9 2.14 4.86 -17.67
CA GLY A 9 2.34 3.97 -16.51
C GLY A 9 1.57 2.66 -16.63
N GLY A 10 2.30 1.53 -16.49
CA GLY A 10 1.79 0.16 -16.58
C GLY A 10 1.46 -0.48 -15.23
N GLY A 11 1.02 0.32 -14.24
CA GLY A 11 0.47 -0.19 -12.99
C GLY A 11 -1.03 -0.51 -13.10
N ASN A 12 -1.65 -1.00 -12.02
CA ASN A 12 -3.08 -1.34 -11.96
C ASN A 12 -4.00 -0.20 -12.45
N ALA A 13 -3.69 1.06 -12.10
CA ALA A 13 -4.48 2.22 -12.52
C ALA A 13 -4.39 2.45 -14.04
N GLY A 14 -3.17 2.38 -14.60
CA GLY A 14 -2.96 2.57 -16.03
C GLY A 14 -3.59 1.45 -16.86
N PHE A 15 -3.44 0.21 -16.45
CA PHE A 15 -4.13 -0.90 -17.12
C PHE A 15 -5.65 -0.76 -17.03
N SER A 16 -6.20 -0.32 -15.89
CA SER A 16 -7.64 -0.07 -15.78
C SER A 16 -8.10 1.03 -16.72
N ALA A 17 -7.32 2.09 -16.88
CA ALA A 17 -7.62 3.14 -17.86
C ALA A 17 -7.53 2.62 -19.31
N ALA A 18 -6.49 1.84 -19.62
CA ALA A 18 -6.32 1.26 -20.94
C ALA A 18 -7.47 0.30 -21.31
N HIS A 19 -7.90 -0.55 -20.39
CA HIS A 19 -9.06 -1.42 -20.60
C HIS A 19 -10.34 -0.62 -20.87
N ALA A 20 -10.59 0.44 -20.11
CA ALA A 20 -11.80 1.25 -20.25
C ALA A 20 -11.82 2.02 -21.57
N ALA A 21 -10.69 2.57 -22.01
CA ALA A 21 -10.57 3.23 -23.31
C ALA A 21 -10.74 2.23 -24.47
N ALA A 22 -10.13 1.04 -24.38
CA ALA A 22 -10.27 0.00 -25.40
C ALA A 22 -11.73 -0.51 -25.53
N GLU A 23 -12.49 -0.60 -24.41
CA GLU A 23 -13.94 -0.92 -24.44
C GLU A 23 -14.77 0.11 -25.23
N ARG A 24 -14.28 1.36 -25.35
CA ARG A 24 -14.91 2.41 -26.15
C ARG A 24 -14.47 2.38 -27.62
N GLY A 25 -13.68 1.35 -28.00
CA GLY A 25 -13.16 1.23 -29.37
C GLY A 25 -12.01 2.19 -29.68
N ARG A 26 -11.37 2.79 -28.66
CA ARG A 26 -10.23 3.70 -28.85
C ARG A 26 -8.96 2.91 -29.15
N ARG A 27 -8.09 3.44 -30.00
CA ARG A 27 -6.72 2.94 -30.18
C ARG A 27 -5.89 3.41 -28.99
N VAL A 28 -5.44 2.46 -28.16
CA VAL A 28 -4.76 2.75 -26.91
C VAL A 28 -3.29 2.37 -27.00
N LEU A 29 -2.41 3.31 -26.64
CA LEU A 29 -0.99 3.07 -26.41
C LEU A 29 -0.68 3.26 -24.93
N LEU A 30 -0.26 2.19 -24.27
CA LEU A 30 0.23 2.22 -22.90
C LEU A 30 1.76 2.31 -22.91
N LEU A 31 2.29 3.35 -22.27
CA LEU A 31 3.72 3.61 -22.11
C LEU A 31 4.17 3.20 -20.69
N GLU A 32 5.08 2.25 -20.60
CA GLU A 32 5.67 1.81 -19.35
C GLU A 32 7.16 2.14 -19.32
N LYS A 33 7.61 2.82 -18.26
CA LYS A 33 9.00 3.26 -18.09
C LYS A 33 9.95 2.09 -17.86
N GLY A 34 9.48 1.05 -17.14
CA GLY A 34 10.24 -0.17 -16.89
C GLY A 34 10.34 -1.06 -18.12
N GLU A 35 11.43 -1.81 -18.22
CA GLU A 35 11.56 -2.93 -19.15
C GLU A 35 10.58 -4.06 -18.75
N PRO A 36 10.29 -5.04 -19.61
CA PRO A 36 9.31 -6.09 -19.31
C PRO A 36 9.54 -6.82 -17.99
N ASP A 37 10.80 -7.01 -17.59
CA ASP A 37 11.20 -7.65 -16.34
C ASP A 37 11.15 -6.74 -15.12
N THR A 38 11.02 -5.42 -15.28
CA THR A 38 10.91 -4.43 -14.20
C THR A 38 9.59 -3.65 -14.20
N ALA A 39 8.73 -3.89 -15.18
CA ALA A 39 7.43 -3.23 -15.38
C ALA A 39 6.39 -3.55 -14.30
N GLY A 40 5.31 -2.77 -14.27
CA GLY A 40 4.14 -3.00 -13.43
C GLY A 40 4.01 -2.07 -12.23
N GLY A 41 4.93 -1.12 -12.09
CA GLY A 41 4.91 -0.12 -11.03
C GLY A 41 4.82 -0.74 -9.63
N ASN A 42 4.37 0.03 -8.65
CA ASN A 42 4.16 -0.47 -7.29
C ASN A 42 3.11 -1.58 -7.19
N SER A 43 2.19 -1.66 -8.13
CA SER A 43 1.15 -2.70 -8.14
C SER A 43 1.74 -4.11 -8.16
N TYR A 44 2.85 -4.31 -8.88
CA TYR A 44 3.58 -5.58 -8.93
C TYR A 44 4.09 -6.03 -7.55
N TYR A 45 4.53 -5.08 -6.71
CA TYR A 45 5.16 -5.36 -5.42
C TYR A 45 4.17 -5.51 -4.26
N THR A 46 2.87 -5.38 -4.52
CA THR A 46 1.83 -5.51 -3.50
C THR A 46 1.46 -6.96 -3.21
N ALA A 47 0.69 -7.19 -2.15
CA ALA A 47 0.00 -8.46 -1.94
C ALA A 47 -1.23 -8.65 -2.86
N GLY A 48 -1.53 -7.68 -3.72
CA GLY A 48 -2.69 -7.71 -4.62
C GLY A 48 -4.03 -7.41 -3.94
N ALA A 49 -4.02 -6.85 -2.73
CA ALA A 49 -5.20 -6.65 -1.91
C ALA A 49 -6.08 -5.48 -2.38
N PHE A 50 -7.38 -5.73 -2.49
CA PHE A 50 -8.42 -4.74 -2.77
C PHE A 50 -9.33 -4.56 -1.55
N ARG A 51 -9.61 -3.32 -1.17
CA ARG A 51 -10.65 -2.99 -0.20
C ARG A 51 -11.91 -2.64 -0.96
N ILE A 52 -12.99 -3.38 -0.70
CA ILE A 52 -14.29 -3.17 -1.36
C ILE A 52 -15.41 -3.17 -0.33
N ALA A 53 -16.47 -2.44 -0.60
CA ALA A 53 -17.72 -2.59 0.12
C ALA A 53 -18.44 -3.87 -0.34
N HIS A 54 -19.04 -4.64 0.60
CA HIS A 54 -19.78 -5.88 0.29
C HIS A 54 -20.78 -6.24 1.38
N GLY A 55 -21.81 -7.00 1.00
CA GLY A 55 -22.82 -7.54 1.91
C GLY A 55 -22.47 -8.88 2.57
N GLY A 56 -21.20 -9.31 2.51
CA GLY A 56 -20.74 -10.59 3.05
C GLY A 56 -20.29 -11.58 1.98
N PHE A 57 -20.00 -12.83 2.41
CA PHE A 57 -19.40 -13.86 1.55
C PHE A 57 -20.24 -14.13 0.28
N ALA A 58 -21.55 -14.29 0.42
CA ALA A 58 -22.44 -14.63 -0.70
C ALA A 58 -22.38 -13.61 -1.86
N GLU A 59 -22.10 -12.34 -1.55
CA GLU A 59 -22.06 -11.28 -2.55
C GLU A 59 -20.74 -11.23 -3.34
N VAL A 60 -19.67 -11.80 -2.80
CA VAL A 60 -18.35 -11.82 -3.47
C VAL A 60 -17.98 -13.22 -4.00
N ALA A 61 -18.73 -14.24 -3.64
CA ALA A 61 -18.40 -15.64 -3.92
C ALA A 61 -18.20 -15.94 -5.42
N ASP A 62 -18.95 -15.27 -6.30
CA ASP A 62 -18.87 -15.41 -7.76
C ASP A 62 -17.60 -14.79 -8.38
N LEU A 63 -16.87 -13.98 -7.62
CA LEU A 63 -15.61 -13.38 -8.03
C LEU A 63 -14.39 -14.21 -7.66
N LEU A 64 -14.58 -15.20 -6.75
CA LEU A 64 -13.47 -15.88 -6.10
C LEU A 64 -13.09 -17.17 -6.83
N ASP A 65 -11.81 -17.43 -6.92
CA ASP A 65 -11.28 -18.74 -7.28
C ASP A 65 -11.77 -19.79 -6.26
N PRO A 66 -12.06 -21.03 -6.69
CA PRO A 66 -12.46 -22.11 -5.79
C PRO A 66 -11.42 -22.36 -4.68
N ASP A 67 -11.88 -22.48 -3.43
CA ASP A 67 -11.06 -22.81 -2.27
C ASP A 67 -11.92 -23.59 -1.26
N GLU A 68 -11.41 -24.73 -0.77
CA GLU A 68 -12.14 -25.57 0.21
C GLU A 68 -12.44 -24.86 1.52
N ARG A 69 -11.64 -23.83 1.88
CA ARG A 69 -11.85 -23.00 3.08
C ARG A 69 -13.12 -22.16 3.02
N HIS A 70 -13.73 -21.99 1.83
CA HIS A 70 -14.96 -21.21 1.68
C HIS A 70 -16.11 -21.75 2.54
N GLU A 71 -16.20 -23.08 2.74
CA GLU A 71 -17.23 -23.71 3.56
C GLU A 71 -17.15 -23.35 5.05
N HIS A 72 -15.97 -22.95 5.49
CA HIS A 72 -15.68 -22.56 6.89
C HIS A 72 -15.35 -21.09 7.04
N THR A 73 -15.72 -20.25 6.05
CA THR A 73 -15.43 -18.82 6.05
C THR A 73 -16.55 -18.02 6.69
N VAL A 74 -16.17 -17.13 7.60
CA VAL A 74 -17.03 -16.09 8.16
C VAL A 74 -16.55 -14.73 7.63
N LEU A 75 -17.32 -14.16 6.71
CA LEU A 75 -17.07 -12.85 6.14
C LEU A 75 -18.28 -11.95 6.43
N PRO A 76 -18.22 -11.14 7.49
CA PRO A 76 -19.28 -10.19 7.81
C PRO A 76 -19.46 -9.14 6.71
N PRO A 77 -20.65 -8.53 6.58
CA PRO A 77 -20.82 -7.38 5.70
C PRO A 77 -19.85 -6.23 6.04
N TYR A 78 -19.38 -5.56 5.01
CA TYR A 78 -18.62 -4.31 5.11
C TYR A 78 -19.27 -3.29 4.17
N PRO A 79 -20.29 -2.57 4.66
CA PRO A 79 -21.09 -1.67 3.82
C PRO A 79 -20.34 -0.38 3.48
N THR A 80 -20.87 0.39 2.54
CA THR A 80 -20.31 1.67 2.07
C THR A 80 -20.11 2.68 3.19
N GLU A 81 -21.00 2.67 4.19
CA GLU A 81 -20.96 3.56 5.37
C GLU A 81 -19.73 3.24 6.22
N GLU A 82 -19.42 1.96 6.42
CA GLU A 82 -18.24 1.54 7.19
C GLU A 82 -16.96 1.86 6.43
N PHE A 83 -16.91 1.63 5.12
CA PHE A 83 -15.76 2.00 4.30
C PHE A 83 -15.52 3.52 4.35
N THR A 84 -16.58 4.33 4.23
CA THR A 84 -16.50 5.78 4.34
C THR A 84 -16.00 6.22 5.71
N ALA A 85 -16.50 5.58 6.79
CA ALA A 85 -16.05 5.84 8.16
C ALA A 85 -14.58 5.48 8.37
N ASP A 86 -14.12 4.35 7.80
CA ASP A 86 -12.72 3.95 7.84
C ASP A 86 -11.80 4.96 7.12
N MET A 87 -12.22 5.46 5.95
CA MET A 87 -11.50 6.52 5.25
C MET A 87 -11.35 7.77 6.12
N ALA A 88 -12.46 8.26 6.70
CA ALA A 88 -12.44 9.42 7.57
C ALA A 88 -11.61 9.19 8.84
N LYS A 89 -11.71 8.01 9.47
CA LYS A 89 -10.96 7.62 10.66
C LYS A 89 -9.46 7.73 10.46
N VAL A 90 -8.92 7.07 9.44
CA VAL A 90 -7.47 6.97 9.26
C VAL A 90 -6.85 8.25 8.68
N THR A 91 -7.59 9.00 7.87
CA THR A 91 -7.17 10.31 7.34
C THR A 91 -7.45 11.47 8.31
N ARG A 92 -8.13 11.19 9.41
CA ARG A 92 -8.61 12.20 10.37
C ARG A 92 -9.51 13.25 9.68
N GLY A 93 -10.36 12.80 8.75
CA GLY A 93 -11.27 13.64 7.99
C GLY A 93 -10.61 14.54 6.94
N ARG A 94 -9.36 14.31 6.57
CA ARG A 94 -8.63 15.11 5.58
C ARG A 94 -8.70 14.54 4.15
N ASN A 95 -9.44 13.47 3.94
CA ASN A 95 -9.75 12.94 2.62
C ASN A 95 -10.81 13.78 1.91
N ASP A 96 -10.71 13.92 0.61
CA ASP A 96 -11.74 14.58 -0.20
C ASP A 96 -13.05 13.76 -0.20
N PRO A 97 -14.20 14.36 0.19
CA PRO A 97 -15.46 13.64 0.28
C PRO A 97 -16.01 13.17 -1.07
N ALA A 98 -15.82 13.95 -2.14
CA ALA A 98 -16.34 13.62 -3.47
C ALA A 98 -15.57 12.46 -4.10
N LEU A 99 -14.23 12.52 -4.00
CA LEU A 99 -13.36 11.43 -4.44
C LEU A 99 -13.60 10.16 -3.59
N THR A 100 -13.75 10.31 -2.28
CA THR A 100 -14.05 9.18 -1.37
C THR A 100 -15.40 8.56 -1.70
N GLY A 101 -16.43 9.35 -1.91
CA GLY A 101 -17.75 8.84 -2.31
C GLY A 101 -17.70 8.06 -3.62
N THR A 102 -16.98 8.59 -4.61
CA THR A 102 -16.78 7.92 -5.91
C THR A 102 -16.04 6.59 -5.76
N LEU A 103 -14.96 6.57 -4.98
CA LEU A 103 -14.18 5.38 -4.68
C LEU A 103 -15.02 4.29 -4.01
N VAL A 104 -15.72 4.66 -2.93
CA VAL A 104 -16.51 3.71 -2.13
C VAL A 104 -17.66 3.14 -2.95
N ALA A 105 -18.43 3.99 -3.63
CA ALA A 105 -19.55 3.55 -4.47
C ALA A 105 -19.12 2.65 -5.65
N GLY A 106 -17.94 2.92 -6.22
CA GLY A 106 -17.42 2.15 -7.35
C GLY A 106 -16.64 0.89 -6.96
N SER A 107 -16.37 0.67 -5.68
CA SER A 107 -15.36 -0.31 -5.23
C SER A 107 -15.69 -1.76 -5.59
N GLN A 108 -16.94 -2.19 -5.42
CA GLN A 108 -17.36 -3.55 -5.74
C GLN A 108 -17.55 -3.72 -7.26
N ASP A 109 -18.19 -2.75 -7.92
CA ASP A 109 -18.46 -2.80 -9.35
C ASP A 109 -17.17 -2.86 -10.17
N VAL A 110 -16.13 -2.13 -9.76
CA VAL A 110 -14.85 -2.18 -10.47
C VAL A 110 -14.19 -3.55 -10.37
N LEU A 111 -14.34 -4.25 -9.24
CA LEU A 111 -13.78 -5.58 -9.08
C LEU A 111 -14.52 -6.61 -9.98
N ARG A 112 -15.85 -6.52 -10.06
CA ARG A 112 -16.66 -7.30 -11.01
C ARG A 112 -16.27 -7.02 -12.45
N TRP A 113 -16.05 -5.76 -12.78
CA TRP A 113 -15.60 -5.35 -14.10
C TRP A 113 -14.22 -5.94 -14.45
N LEU A 114 -13.25 -5.89 -13.54
CA LEU A 114 -11.92 -6.50 -13.72
C LEU A 114 -12.03 -8.03 -13.85
N HIS A 115 -12.87 -8.67 -13.05
CA HIS A 115 -13.15 -10.11 -13.18
C HIS A 115 -13.71 -10.45 -14.58
N GLY A 116 -14.62 -9.63 -15.10
CA GLY A 116 -15.13 -9.74 -16.47
C GLY A 116 -14.06 -9.55 -17.56
N LYS A 117 -12.90 -8.95 -17.25
CA LYS A 117 -11.73 -8.89 -18.12
C LYS A 117 -10.83 -10.13 -18.02
N GLY A 118 -11.13 -11.06 -17.15
CA GLY A 118 -10.37 -12.28 -16.92
C GLY A 118 -9.38 -12.18 -15.74
N LEU A 119 -9.45 -11.12 -14.93
CA LEU A 119 -8.68 -11.07 -13.70
C LEU A 119 -9.31 -12.00 -12.66
N ARG A 120 -8.48 -12.68 -11.89
CA ARG A 120 -8.87 -13.68 -10.90
C ARG A 120 -8.62 -13.19 -9.49
N PHE A 121 -9.54 -13.51 -8.60
CA PHE A 121 -9.52 -13.07 -7.21
C PHE A 121 -9.67 -14.23 -6.23
N ARG A 122 -9.18 -14.04 -5.01
CA ARG A 122 -9.28 -14.99 -3.91
C ARG A 122 -9.46 -14.26 -2.58
N LEU A 123 -9.94 -14.96 -1.57
CA LEU A 123 -9.85 -14.44 -0.20
C LEU A 123 -8.41 -14.52 0.31
N MET A 124 -8.02 -13.52 1.10
CA MET A 124 -6.65 -13.38 1.60
C MET A 124 -6.49 -14.07 2.97
N TYR A 125 -6.73 -15.38 3.02
CA TYR A 125 -6.71 -16.15 4.27
C TYR A 125 -5.44 -15.95 5.09
N GLU A 126 -4.29 -16.10 4.47
CA GLU A 126 -2.98 -16.07 5.13
C GLU A 126 -2.65 -14.69 5.74
N ARG A 127 -3.31 -13.64 5.25
CA ARG A 127 -3.01 -12.26 5.66
C ARG A 127 -4.11 -11.59 6.48
N GLN A 128 -5.36 -12.01 6.33
CA GLN A 128 -6.52 -11.27 6.85
C GLN A 128 -7.50 -12.14 7.65
N ALA A 129 -7.42 -13.46 7.55
CA ALA A 129 -8.27 -14.34 8.34
C ALA A 129 -7.60 -14.72 9.67
N TYR A 130 -8.45 -14.94 10.67
CA TYR A 130 -8.06 -15.51 11.96
C TYR A 130 -8.93 -16.72 12.26
N PRO A 131 -8.37 -17.84 12.72
CA PRO A 131 -9.18 -18.99 13.14
C PRO A 131 -9.90 -18.65 14.44
N ASP A 132 -11.21 -18.89 14.49
CA ASP A 132 -11.97 -18.83 15.74
C ASP A 132 -11.86 -20.14 16.53
N ALA A 133 -12.47 -20.16 17.72
CA ALA A 133 -12.47 -21.33 18.60
C ALA A 133 -13.13 -22.60 17.98
N HIS A 134 -13.84 -22.46 16.86
CA HIS A 134 -14.48 -23.54 16.12
C HIS A 134 -13.74 -23.90 14.83
N GLY A 135 -12.54 -23.32 14.61
CA GLY A 135 -11.75 -23.57 13.39
C GLY A 135 -12.24 -22.85 12.14
N ARG A 136 -13.22 -21.94 12.25
CA ARG A 136 -13.69 -21.15 11.12
C ARG A 136 -12.71 -20.02 10.83
N GLN A 137 -12.55 -19.67 9.56
CA GLN A 137 -11.72 -18.56 9.11
C GLN A 137 -12.54 -17.27 9.15
N VAL A 138 -12.28 -16.42 10.12
CA VAL A 138 -13.00 -15.16 10.35
C VAL A 138 -12.25 -13.99 9.74
N PHE A 139 -12.91 -13.25 8.87
CA PHE A 139 -12.45 -11.98 8.34
C PHE A 139 -13.16 -10.83 9.04
N TRP A 140 -12.54 -9.65 9.00
CA TRP A 140 -13.15 -8.41 9.48
C TRP A 140 -12.72 -7.22 8.61
N GLY A 141 -13.58 -6.22 8.51
CA GLY A 141 -13.37 -5.04 7.65
C GLY A 141 -13.37 -5.36 6.16
N GLY A 142 -13.03 -4.39 5.33
CA GLY A 142 -13.13 -4.48 3.88
C GLY A 142 -11.89 -4.98 3.14
N LEU A 143 -10.79 -5.31 3.85
CA LEU A 143 -9.56 -5.80 3.23
C LEU A 143 -9.56 -7.33 3.20
N THR A 144 -10.37 -7.92 2.36
CA THR A 144 -10.62 -9.37 2.37
C THR A 144 -10.29 -10.05 1.05
N VAL A 145 -10.45 -9.35 -0.07
CA VAL A 145 -10.23 -9.88 -1.41
C VAL A 145 -8.85 -9.45 -1.93
N GLY A 146 -8.19 -10.35 -2.62
CA GLY A 146 -6.93 -10.07 -3.30
C GLY A 146 -6.86 -10.75 -4.66
N SER A 147 -6.01 -10.23 -5.54
CA SER A 147 -5.76 -10.87 -6.83
C SER A 147 -5.02 -12.20 -6.65
N THR A 148 -5.38 -13.19 -7.41
CA THR A 148 -4.68 -14.47 -7.46
C THR A 148 -3.24 -14.25 -7.97
N GLY A 149 -2.25 -14.75 -7.22
CA GLY A 149 -0.84 -14.49 -7.49
C GLY A 149 -0.33 -13.14 -6.95
N GLY A 150 -1.14 -12.43 -6.12
CA GLY A 150 -0.74 -11.15 -5.54
C GLY A 150 -0.56 -10.05 -6.59
N GLY A 151 0.31 -9.07 -6.31
CA GLY A 151 0.59 -7.98 -7.25
C GLY A 151 1.26 -8.45 -8.55
N LYS A 152 2.11 -9.47 -8.47
CA LYS A 152 2.72 -10.11 -9.64
C LYS A 152 1.63 -10.68 -10.56
N GLY A 153 0.75 -11.55 -10.02
CA GLY A 153 -0.36 -12.13 -10.79
C GLY A 153 -1.32 -11.05 -11.30
N LEU A 154 -1.57 -9.98 -10.54
CA LEU A 154 -2.38 -8.85 -10.98
C LEU A 154 -1.82 -8.22 -12.28
N ILE A 155 -0.53 -7.93 -12.32
CA ILE A 155 0.10 -7.31 -13.50
C ILE A 155 0.17 -8.28 -14.69
N GLU A 156 0.46 -9.56 -14.45
CA GLU A 156 0.44 -10.60 -15.48
C GLU A 156 -0.95 -10.70 -16.15
N GLN A 157 -2.00 -10.75 -15.34
CA GLN A 157 -3.40 -10.83 -15.82
C GLN A 157 -3.84 -9.55 -16.54
N HIS A 158 -3.50 -8.37 -16.02
CA HIS A 158 -3.75 -7.11 -16.70
C HIS A 158 -3.07 -7.05 -18.07
N THR A 159 -1.80 -7.45 -18.13
CA THR A 159 -1.03 -7.46 -19.38
C THR A 159 -1.65 -8.38 -20.43
N ALA A 160 -2.06 -9.60 -20.01
CA ALA A 160 -2.73 -10.54 -20.90
C ALA A 160 -4.07 -9.99 -21.42
N ALA A 161 -4.90 -9.46 -20.53
CA ALA A 161 -6.20 -8.88 -20.87
C ALA A 161 -6.07 -7.64 -21.77
N ALA A 162 -5.09 -6.76 -21.52
CA ALA A 162 -4.84 -5.58 -22.34
C ALA A 162 -4.43 -5.94 -23.76
N ARG A 163 -3.51 -6.90 -23.91
CA ARG A 163 -3.10 -7.41 -25.23
C ARG A 163 -4.27 -8.05 -25.99
N ALA A 164 -5.10 -8.84 -25.29
CA ALA A 164 -6.30 -9.44 -25.89
C ALA A 164 -7.32 -8.39 -26.34
N ALA A 165 -7.37 -7.22 -25.67
CA ALA A 165 -8.20 -6.08 -26.04
C ALA A 165 -7.57 -5.18 -27.14
N GLY A 166 -6.40 -5.52 -27.68
CA GLY A 166 -5.72 -4.75 -28.73
C GLY A 166 -4.97 -3.51 -28.22
N VAL A 167 -4.72 -3.40 -26.91
CA VAL A 167 -3.89 -2.32 -26.35
C VAL A 167 -2.42 -2.57 -26.75
N GLU A 168 -1.80 -1.56 -27.40
CA GLU A 168 -0.35 -1.56 -27.61
C GLU A 168 0.35 -1.20 -26.30
N ILE A 169 1.33 -2.03 -25.89
CA ILE A 169 2.14 -1.80 -24.68
C ILE A 169 3.58 -1.57 -25.12
N ARG A 170 4.15 -0.40 -24.79
CA ARG A 170 5.54 -0.06 -25.06
C ARG A 170 6.30 0.02 -23.75
N TYR A 171 7.24 -0.90 -23.56
CA TYR A 171 8.15 -0.94 -22.42
C TYR A 171 9.41 -0.11 -22.67
N GLY A 172 10.16 0.24 -21.62
CA GLY A 172 11.33 1.12 -21.71
C GLY A 172 10.99 2.53 -22.19
N ALA A 173 9.71 2.88 -22.21
CA ALA A 173 9.16 4.11 -22.79
C ALA A 173 8.92 5.18 -21.72
N ARG A 174 10.01 5.81 -21.27
CA ARG A 174 9.95 6.90 -20.28
C ARG A 174 9.35 8.16 -20.91
N ALA A 175 8.13 8.54 -20.51
CA ALA A 175 7.59 9.86 -20.78
C ALA A 175 8.26 10.89 -19.84
N THR A 176 8.67 12.02 -20.41
CA THR A 176 9.42 13.07 -19.71
C THR A 176 8.68 14.39 -19.63
N ASP A 177 7.73 14.63 -20.57
CA ASP A 177 6.99 15.88 -20.62
C ASP A 177 5.63 15.67 -21.31
N LEU A 178 4.74 16.67 -21.16
CA LEU A 178 3.47 16.78 -21.86
C LEU A 178 3.61 17.69 -23.09
N VAL A 179 2.96 17.31 -24.19
CA VAL A 179 2.84 18.19 -25.35
C VAL A 179 1.57 19.01 -25.21
N VAL A 180 1.72 20.33 -25.08
CA VAL A 180 0.60 21.27 -24.92
C VAL A 180 0.52 22.17 -26.15
N GLU A 181 -0.66 22.24 -26.80
CA GLU A 181 -0.96 23.08 -27.93
C GLU A 181 -2.29 23.78 -27.67
N ASP A 182 -2.31 25.10 -27.79
CA ASP A 182 -3.48 25.96 -27.58
C ASP A 182 -4.21 25.66 -26.25
N GLY A 183 -3.45 25.40 -25.17
CA GLY A 183 -3.99 25.09 -23.84
C GLY A 183 -4.56 23.67 -23.69
N ARG A 184 -4.39 22.80 -24.68
CA ARG A 184 -4.81 21.42 -24.71
C ARG A 184 -3.59 20.49 -24.66
N VAL A 185 -3.66 19.43 -23.90
CA VAL A 185 -2.68 18.33 -23.97
C VAL A 185 -2.99 17.46 -25.19
N THR A 186 -1.99 17.29 -26.04
CA THR A 186 -2.10 16.59 -27.35
C THR A 186 -1.10 15.44 -27.48
N GLY A 187 -0.42 15.07 -26.40
CA GLY A 187 0.53 13.96 -26.40
C GLY A 187 1.56 14.03 -25.28
N VAL A 188 2.59 13.21 -25.40
CA VAL A 188 3.72 13.13 -24.48
C VAL A 188 5.04 13.11 -25.23
N THR A 189 6.11 13.59 -24.56
CA THR A 189 7.48 13.53 -25.06
C THR A 189 8.19 12.32 -24.46
N LEU A 190 8.89 11.57 -25.30
CA LEU A 190 9.80 10.48 -24.93
C LEU A 190 11.22 10.87 -25.35
N ALA A 191 12.21 10.07 -24.93
CA ALA A 191 13.60 10.28 -25.32
C ALA A 191 13.84 10.20 -26.85
N ASP A 192 13.05 9.37 -27.53
CA ASP A 192 13.14 9.08 -28.98
C ASP A 192 12.13 9.88 -29.84
N GLY A 193 11.39 10.82 -29.24
CA GLY A 193 10.44 11.67 -29.96
C GLY A 193 9.16 11.94 -29.20
N THR A 194 8.14 12.31 -29.94
CA THR A 194 6.82 12.68 -29.42
C THR A 194 5.76 11.68 -29.84
N VAL A 195 4.90 11.29 -28.92
CA VAL A 195 3.70 10.49 -29.17
C VAL A 195 2.47 11.40 -29.10
N ARG A 196 1.71 11.47 -30.17
CA ARG A 196 0.51 12.32 -30.33
C ARG A 196 -0.77 11.54 -30.05
N ALA A 197 -1.68 12.12 -29.26
CA ALA A 197 -2.98 11.53 -28.92
C ALA A 197 -4.06 12.60 -28.72
N GLU A 198 -5.32 12.20 -28.78
CA GLU A 198 -6.46 13.06 -28.41
C GLU A 198 -6.53 13.32 -26.92
N SER A 199 -6.15 12.30 -26.14
CA SER A 199 -6.15 12.36 -24.68
C SER A 199 -4.95 11.61 -24.10
N VAL A 200 -4.48 12.10 -22.94
CA VAL A 200 -3.42 11.50 -22.12
C VAL A 200 -3.97 11.18 -20.74
N VAL A 201 -3.81 9.93 -20.31
CA VAL A 201 -4.14 9.49 -18.94
C VAL A 201 -2.85 9.27 -18.16
N LEU A 202 -2.62 10.04 -17.12
CA LEU A 202 -1.47 9.92 -16.23
C LEU A 202 -1.74 8.89 -15.12
N ALA A 203 -0.93 7.85 -15.08
CA ALA A 203 -0.96 6.76 -14.10
C ALA A 203 0.45 6.32 -13.69
N ALA A 204 1.41 7.26 -13.71
CA ALA A 204 2.84 7.02 -13.61
C ALA A 204 3.37 6.90 -12.16
N GLY A 205 2.49 6.78 -11.16
CA GLY A 205 2.87 6.66 -9.75
C GLY A 205 3.30 7.99 -9.11
N GLY A 206 3.90 7.90 -7.93
CA GLY A 206 4.34 9.06 -7.15
C GLY A 206 5.82 9.39 -7.34
N PHE A 207 6.43 9.85 -6.22
CA PHE A 207 7.85 10.25 -6.19
C PHE A 207 8.66 9.53 -5.09
N GLU A 208 8.14 8.45 -4.55
CA GLU A 208 8.75 7.72 -3.43
C GLU A 208 10.11 7.10 -3.76
N ALA A 209 10.45 6.91 -5.03
CA ALA A 209 11.76 6.41 -5.44
C ALA A 209 12.81 7.53 -5.63
N ASP A 210 12.42 8.82 -5.61
CA ASP A 210 13.35 9.94 -5.70
C ASP A 210 13.71 10.48 -4.31
N PRO A 211 14.98 10.33 -3.84
CA PRO A 211 15.40 10.82 -2.53
C PRO A 211 15.34 12.34 -2.38
N ALA A 212 15.49 13.10 -3.49
CA ALA A 212 15.44 14.55 -3.45
C ALA A 212 14.00 15.04 -3.24
N TRP A 213 13.04 14.50 -3.98
CA TRP A 213 11.62 14.81 -3.79
C TRP A 213 11.12 14.36 -2.41
N ARG A 214 11.56 13.20 -1.93
CA ARG A 214 11.24 12.78 -0.56
C ARG A 214 11.73 13.79 0.48
N ALA A 215 12.98 14.26 0.35
CA ALA A 215 13.52 15.27 1.27
C ALA A 215 12.79 16.60 1.19
N GLU A 216 12.45 17.04 -0.03
CA GLU A 216 11.74 18.29 -0.26
C GLU A 216 10.32 18.28 0.33
N HIS A 217 9.58 17.20 0.12
CA HIS A 217 8.16 17.16 0.48
C HIS A 217 7.86 16.48 1.81
N LEU A 218 8.59 15.43 2.15
CA LEU A 218 8.35 14.66 3.38
C LEU A 218 9.32 15.04 4.51
N GLY A 219 10.44 15.68 4.18
CA GLY A 219 11.48 16.10 5.12
C GLY A 219 12.80 15.36 4.92
N GLU A 220 13.92 15.98 5.37
CA GLU A 220 15.29 15.51 5.08
C GLU A 220 15.56 14.06 5.55
N GLY A 221 14.98 13.64 6.67
CA GLY A 221 15.10 12.26 7.17
C GLY A 221 14.64 11.17 6.20
N TRP A 222 13.75 11.51 5.26
CA TRP A 222 13.21 10.58 4.29
C TRP A 222 14.16 10.17 3.16
N ARG A 223 15.31 10.86 3.02
CA ARG A 223 16.37 10.39 2.11
C ARG A 223 16.83 8.97 2.43
N ARG A 224 16.78 8.57 3.70
CA ARG A 224 17.22 7.27 4.20
C ARG A 224 16.18 6.16 4.03
N ALA A 225 14.92 6.49 3.75
CA ALA A 225 13.87 5.50 3.61
C ALA A 225 14.19 4.53 2.45
N LYS A 226 14.07 3.24 2.70
CA LYS A 226 14.12 2.23 1.64
C LYS A 226 12.83 2.28 0.82
N VAL A 227 12.90 1.94 -0.46
CA VAL A 227 11.72 1.89 -1.33
C VAL A 227 11.09 0.51 -1.28
N ARG A 228 9.88 0.41 -0.74
CA ARG A 228 9.06 -0.79 -0.80
C ARG A 228 8.22 -0.75 -2.07
N GLY A 229 8.85 -0.98 -3.22
CA GLY A 229 8.16 -0.85 -4.50
C GLY A 229 9.12 -0.79 -5.68
N THR A 230 8.64 -0.16 -6.75
CA THR A 230 9.41 0.05 -7.96
C THR A 230 10.44 1.17 -7.81
N PRO A 231 11.63 1.08 -8.43
CA PRO A 231 12.57 2.18 -8.51
C PRO A 231 12.15 3.26 -9.55
N HIS A 232 11.06 3.05 -10.27
CA HIS A 232 10.65 3.90 -11.39
C HIS A 232 9.74 5.08 -11.01
N ASN A 233 9.16 5.11 -9.82
CA ASN A 233 8.28 6.20 -9.35
C ASN A 233 9.10 7.40 -8.86
N THR A 234 9.59 8.20 -9.80
CA THR A 234 10.51 9.33 -9.57
C THR A 234 9.87 10.70 -9.77
N GLY A 235 8.54 10.78 -9.88
CA GLY A 235 7.82 12.04 -9.98
C GLY A 235 7.85 12.72 -11.35
N ASP A 236 8.43 12.08 -12.40
CA ASP A 236 8.62 12.70 -13.72
C ASP A 236 7.34 13.34 -14.27
N MET A 237 6.24 12.56 -14.30
CA MET A 237 4.98 13.05 -14.86
C MET A 237 4.17 13.93 -13.92
N LEU A 238 4.45 13.88 -12.59
CA LEU A 238 3.94 14.90 -11.67
C LEU A 238 4.57 16.25 -11.99
N ALA A 239 5.90 16.29 -12.17
CA ALA A 239 6.62 17.52 -12.55
C ALA A 239 6.12 18.07 -13.89
N ALA A 240 5.97 17.21 -14.92
CA ALA A 240 5.47 17.60 -16.22
C ALA A 240 4.04 18.18 -16.17
N ALA A 241 3.15 17.53 -15.41
CA ALA A 241 1.77 18.02 -15.26
C ALA A 241 1.71 19.37 -14.53
N LEU A 242 2.50 19.54 -13.46
CA LEU A 242 2.58 20.82 -12.73
C LEU A 242 3.15 21.92 -13.61
N ALA A 243 4.16 21.64 -14.45
CA ALA A 243 4.71 22.58 -15.41
C ALA A 243 3.69 22.96 -16.50
N ALA A 244 2.78 22.04 -16.86
CA ALA A 244 1.66 22.29 -17.78
C ALA A 244 0.48 23.03 -17.12
N GLY A 245 0.59 23.46 -15.85
CA GLY A 245 -0.42 24.25 -15.14
C GLY A 245 -1.39 23.46 -14.27
N ALA A 246 -1.20 22.15 -14.10
CA ALA A 246 -2.02 21.37 -13.18
C ALA A 246 -1.86 21.81 -11.74
N ALA A 247 -2.94 21.76 -10.95
CA ALA A 247 -2.92 22.10 -9.54
C ALA A 247 -2.41 20.91 -8.68
N ARG A 248 -1.62 21.23 -7.65
CA ARG A 248 -1.30 20.29 -6.56
C ARG A 248 -2.54 20.05 -5.71
N TYR A 249 -2.71 18.80 -5.23
CA TYR A 249 -3.81 18.47 -4.32
C TYR A 249 -3.42 17.38 -3.33
N GLY A 250 -4.15 17.34 -2.21
CA GLY A 250 -3.91 16.34 -1.15
C GLY A 250 -2.69 16.64 -0.28
N ASP A 251 -2.23 15.62 0.41
CA ASP A 251 -1.19 15.74 1.44
C ASP A 251 0.20 15.39 0.87
N TRP A 252 0.93 16.39 0.44
CA TRP A 252 2.29 16.26 -0.08
C TRP A 252 3.36 15.99 0.98
N SER A 253 3.00 16.12 2.26
CA SER A 253 3.93 15.99 3.39
C SER A 253 3.89 14.61 4.06
N THR A 254 3.02 13.72 3.62
CA THR A 254 2.90 12.37 4.18
C THR A 254 2.80 11.30 3.09
N CYS A 255 3.01 10.05 3.49
CA CYS A 255 3.06 8.91 2.59
C CYS A 255 2.67 7.61 3.31
N HIS A 256 2.44 6.55 2.57
CA HIS A 256 2.37 5.19 3.08
C HIS A 256 3.77 4.64 3.31
N SER A 257 4.09 4.30 4.57
CA SER A 257 5.36 3.70 4.92
C SER A 257 5.22 2.66 6.03
N VAL A 258 5.97 1.58 5.91
CA VAL A 258 5.84 0.39 6.78
C VAL A 258 7.14 0.09 7.51
N ALA A 259 7.05 -0.77 8.53
CA ALA A 259 8.23 -1.44 9.08
C ALA A 259 8.77 -2.44 8.05
N TRP A 260 10.01 -2.23 7.62
CA TRP A 260 10.70 -2.96 6.57
C TRP A 260 11.99 -3.56 7.11
N ASP A 261 12.38 -4.76 6.69
CA ASP A 261 13.62 -5.39 7.16
C ASP A 261 14.83 -4.47 6.96
N ALA A 262 15.50 -4.11 8.07
CA ALA A 262 16.59 -3.16 8.05
C ALA A 262 17.89 -3.74 7.51
N TRP A 263 18.16 -5.01 7.81
CA TRP A 263 19.45 -5.66 7.54
C TRP A 263 19.44 -6.60 6.34
N PHE A 264 18.26 -6.81 5.72
CA PHE A 264 18.21 -7.63 4.52
C PHE A 264 19.18 -7.08 3.45
N ALA A 265 20.07 -7.95 3.00
CA ALA A 265 21.05 -7.60 1.98
C ALA A 265 20.39 -7.47 0.60
N GLY A 266 20.68 -6.39 -0.12
CA GLY A 266 19.98 -6.01 -1.35
C GLY A 266 18.80 -5.14 -1.00
N ASN A 267 17.94 -4.85 -1.92
CA ASN A 267 17.21 -3.71 -1.74
C ASN A 267 15.78 -3.80 -1.92
N GLU A 268 15.33 -2.69 -1.71
CA GLU A 268 14.07 -2.13 -1.84
C GLU A 268 13.31 -2.76 -2.99
N SER A 269 13.66 -2.90 -4.13
CA SER A 269 12.91 -3.32 -5.32
C SER A 269 13.07 -4.81 -5.69
N ASN A 270 13.08 -5.69 -4.70
CA ASN A 270 13.22 -7.13 -4.93
C ASN A 270 11.95 -7.71 -5.57
N ARG A 271 12.06 -8.18 -6.81
CA ARG A 271 10.93 -8.71 -7.59
C ARG A 271 10.51 -10.12 -7.20
N GLU A 272 11.36 -10.89 -6.56
CA GLU A 272 11.00 -12.22 -6.07
C GLU A 272 10.23 -12.12 -4.75
N LEU A 273 10.79 -11.37 -3.80
CA LEU A 273 10.23 -11.24 -2.45
C LEU A 273 9.08 -10.24 -2.40
N THR A 274 9.03 -9.30 -3.35
CA THR A 274 8.01 -8.26 -3.42
C THR A 274 7.82 -7.57 -2.05
N ASN A 275 6.69 -7.74 -1.39
CA ASN A 275 6.38 -7.14 -0.10
C ASN A 275 6.72 -8.00 1.13
N GLN A 276 7.40 -9.14 0.97
CA GLN A 276 7.70 -10.07 2.07
C GLN A 276 8.71 -9.53 3.08
N LEU A 277 9.47 -8.48 2.73
CA LEU A 277 10.35 -7.79 3.67
C LEU A 277 9.60 -6.91 4.68
N THR A 278 8.27 -6.79 4.58
CA THR A 278 7.43 -6.12 5.58
C THR A 278 7.42 -6.91 6.89
N ARG A 279 7.51 -6.21 8.03
CA ARG A 279 7.44 -6.78 9.37
C ARG A 279 6.18 -6.28 10.06
N GLY A 280 5.05 -6.97 9.83
CA GLY A 280 3.72 -6.54 10.26
C GLY A 280 3.26 -7.12 11.60
N GLY A 281 4.06 -7.93 12.29
CA GLY A 281 3.70 -8.62 13.53
C GLY A 281 3.79 -7.80 14.82
N TYR A 282 4.19 -6.54 14.74
CA TYR A 282 4.40 -5.65 15.89
C TYR A 282 3.24 -5.61 16.92
N PRO A 283 1.94 -5.82 16.56
CA PRO A 283 0.88 -5.84 17.56
C PRO A 283 1.06 -6.95 18.61
N LEU A 284 1.74 -8.04 18.26
CA LEU A 284 1.94 -9.21 19.12
C LEU A 284 3.23 -9.15 19.96
N GLY A 285 4.05 -8.11 19.78
CA GLY A 285 5.29 -7.88 20.52
C GLY A 285 5.39 -6.45 21.03
N ILE A 286 6.60 -6.00 21.31
CA ILE A 286 6.92 -4.59 21.55
C ILE A 286 7.97 -4.11 20.53
N VAL A 287 8.05 -2.79 20.33
CA VAL A 287 9.04 -2.19 19.43
C VAL A 287 9.90 -1.21 20.21
N VAL A 288 11.22 -1.42 20.18
CA VAL A 288 12.19 -0.58 20.86
C VAL A 288 13.18 0.05 19.89
N ASN A 289 13.64 1.26 20.23
CA ASN A 289 14.74 1.93 19.54
C ASN A 289 16.11 1.43 20.05
N THR A 290 17.20 1.97 19.53
CA THR A 290 18.57 1.59 19.94
C THR A 290 18.90 1.92 21.40
N ARG A 291 18.10 2.77 22.07
CA ARG A 291 18.20 3.04 23.51
C ARG A 291 17.38 2.07 24.36
N GLY A 292 16.75 1.06 23.75
CA GLY A 292 15.88 0.11 24.43
C GLY A 292 14.52 0.69 24.83
N GLU A 293 14.11 1.84 24.30
CA GLU A 293 12.88 2.56 24.66
C GLU A 293 11.76 2.27 23.67
N ARG A 294 10.53 2.00 24.17
CA ARG A 294 9.31 1.99 23.35
C ARG A 294 8.92 3.42 23.00
N PHE A 295 8.36 3.64 21.81
CA PHE A 295 8.03 4.98 21.31
C PHE A 295 6.63 5.08 20.69
N LEU A 296 5.88 3.97 20.66
CA LEU A 296 4.52 3.93 20.08
C LEU A 296 3.65 2.90 20.81
N ASP A 297 2.34 2.97 20.58
CA ASP A 297 1.35 1.97 21.01
C ASP A 297 1.19 0.94 19.88
N GLU A 298 1.84 -0.21 20.02
CA GLU A 298 1.80 -1.29 19.04
C GLU A 298 0.43 -1.95 18.95
N GLY A 299 -0.36 -1.85 20.02
CA GLY A 299 -1.71 -2.41 20.16
C GLY A 299 -2.84 -1.39 19.96
N ARG A 300 -2.57 -0.19 19.43
CA ARG A 300 -3.57 0.88 19.30
C ARG A 300 -4.81 0.47 18.50
N ASP A 301 -4.63 -0.27 17.43
CA ASP A 301 -5.70 -0.77 16.56
C ASP A 301 -5.20 -1.97 15.74
N PHE A 302 -6.10 -2.60 15.00
CA PHE A 302 -5.73 -3.61 14.02
C PHE A 302 -4.69 -3.08 13.03
N ARG A 303 -3.77 -3.95 12.63
CA ARG A 303 -2.67 -3.63 11.72
C ARG A 303 -3.12 -2.86 10.47
N ASN A 304 -4.27 -3.21 9.88
CA ASN A 304 -4.79 -2.61 8.66
C ASN A 304 -5.06 -1.09 8.78
N TYR A 305 -5.16 -0.58 10.00
CA TYR A 305 -5.39 0.83 10.30
C TYR A 305 -4.16 1.55 10.87
N THR A 306 -3.05 0.83 11.10
CA THR A 306 -1.87 1.43 11.74
C THR A 306 -0.59 1.27 10.93
N TYR A 307 -0.45 0.21 10.14
CA TYR A 307 0.82 -0.17 9.53
C TYR A 307 1.41 0.86 8.56
N ALA A 308 0.56 1.66 7.93
CA ALA A 308 0.98 2.58 6.87
C ALA A 308 1.68 3.85 7.38
N GLU A 309 1.63 4.12 8.69
CA GLU A 309 2.34 5.24 9.34
C GLU A 309 3.59 4.79 10.11
N TYR A 310 3.82 3.47 10.26
CA TYR A 310 4.90 2.96 11.12
C TYR A 310 6.30 3.29 10.60
N GLY A 311 6.49 3.29 9.27
CA GLY A 311 7.76 3.68 8.68
C GLY A 311 8.19 5.09 9.06
N ALA A 312 7.24 6.05 9.06
CA ALA A 312 7.49 7.42 9.49
C ALA A 312 7.93 7.48 10.97
N ARG A 313 7.23 6.74 11.85
CA ARG A 313 7.56 6.67 13.27
C ARG A 313 8.93 6.06 13.54
N ILE A 314 9.38 5.14 12.69
CA ILE A 314 10.72 4.54 12.76
C ILE A 314 11.78 5.56 12.34
N LEU A 315 11.55 6.35 11.29
CA LEU A 315 12.51 7.39 10.86
C LEU A 315 12.75 8.48 11.91
N GLU A 316 11.79 8.71 12.81
CA GLU A 316 11.92 9.63 13.94
C GLU A 316 12.86 9.10 15.04
N GLN A 317 13.17 7.79 15.04
CA GLN A 317 14.04 7.16 16.03
C GLN A 317 15.53 7.32 15.67
N PRO A 318 16.45 7.18 16.65
CA PRO A 318 17.87 7.19 16.37
C PRO A 318 18.23 6.24 15.22
N ASP A 319 19.04 6.71 14.29
CA ASP A 319 19.52 5.99 13.11
C ASP A 319 18.42 5.48 12.13
N GLY A 320 17.14 5.69 12.45
CA GLY A 320 16.00 5.18 11.68
C GLY A 320 15.93 3.65 11.66
N VAL A 321 16.45 3.00 12.70
CA VAL A 321 16.41 1.54 12.91
C VAL A 321 15.85 1.26 14.30
N VAL A 322 14.94 0.29 14.37
CA VAL A 322 14.32 -0.17 15.62
C VAL A 322 14.19 -1.70 15.58
N PHE A 323 13.82 -2.31 16.70
CA PHE A 323 13.71 -3.75 16.83
C PHE A 323 12.32 -4.14 17.31
N GLN A 324 11.67 -5.04 16.57
CA GLN A 324 10.47 -5.72 17.02
C GLN A 324 10.89 -6.93 17.88
N LEU A 325 10.42 -6.98 19.12
CA LEU A 325 10.79 -8.00 20.09
C LEU A 325 9.64 -8.99 20.33
N PHE A 326 9.98 -10.25 20.29
CA PHE A 326 9.10 -11.37 20.58
C PHE A 326 9.82 -12.40 21.44
N ASP A 327 9.07 -13.34 22.02
CA ASP A 327 9.62 -14.48 22.74
C ASP A 327 9.13 -15.82 22.15
N ALA A 328 9.48 -16.95 22.77
CA ALA A 328 9.08 -18.26 22.30
C ALA A 328 7.56 -18.47 22.25
N THR A 329 6.78 -17.72 23.03
CA THR A 329 5.31 -17.83 23.06
C THR A 329 4.64 -17.05 21.93
N THR A 330 5.21 -15.92 21.55
CA THR A 330 4.68 -15.04 20.49
C THR A 330 5.23 -15.35 19.10
N ARG A 331 6.43 -15.91 19.01
CA ARG A 331 7.08 -16.27 17.73
C ARG A 331 6.21 -17.13 16.81
N PRO A 332 5.50 -18.17 17.28
CA PRO A 332 4.61 -19.00 16.45
C PRO A 332 3.37 -18.28 15.92
N LEU A 333 3.01 -17.12 16.47
CA LEU A 333 1.86 -16.32 16.04
C LEU A 333 2.21 -15.40 14.87
N LEU A 334 3.49 -15.26 14.53
CA LEU A 334 3.95 -14.42 13.45
C LEU A 334 3.71 -15.09 12.08
N ARG A 335 3.44 -14.30 11.08
CA ARG A 335 3.21 -14.79 9.72
C ARG A 335 4.49 -15.34 9.10
N THR A 336 4.46 -16.59 8.67
CA THR A 336 5.60 -17.27 8.06
C THR A 336 6.12 -16.55 6.83
N GLU A 337 5.23 -16.03 5.98
CA GLU A 337 5.61 -15.29 4.76
C GLU A 337 6.38 -13.98 5.02
N GLU A 338 6.24 -13.38 6.21
CA GLU A 338 6.92 -12.14 6.61
C GLU A 338 8.16 -12.40 7.50
N TYR A 339 8.15 -13.48 8.30
CA TYR A 339 9.15 -13.72 9.35
C TYR A 339 10.01 -14.99 9.15
N ASP A 340 9.56 -15.95 8.31
CA ASP A 340 10.29 -17.19 8.01
C ASP A 340 10.81 -17.24 6.57
N MET A 341 10.70 -16.14 5.83
CA MET A 341 11.22 -16.07 4.47
C MET A 341 12.74 -16.24 4.47
N PRO A 342 13.33 -16.86 3.42
CA PRO A 342 14.78 -17.02 3.32
C PRO A 342 15.52 -15.69 3.40
N GLY A 343 16.49 -15.59 4.32
CA GLY A 343 17.27 -14.37 4.54
C GLY A 343 16.58 -13.31 5.40
N ALA A 344 15.43 -13.59 6.02
CA ALA A 344 14.83 -12.70 7.01
C ALA A 344 15.82 -12.37 8.12
N SER A 345 16.01 -11.08 8.40
CA SER A 345 16.93 -10.65 9.45
C SER A 345 16.31 -10.90 10.82
N VAL A 346 17.01 -11.67 11.66
CA VAL A 346 16.59 -11.96 13.02
C VAL A 346 17.81 -12.18 13.90
N VAL A 347 17.74 -11.69 15.14
CA VAL A 347 18.66 -12.05 16.23
C VAL A 347 17.89 -12.91 17.22
N VAL A 348 18.49 -14.02 17.63
CA VAL A 348 17.92 -14.95 18.62
C VAL A 348 18.88 -15.10 19.78
N ALA A 349 18.37 -15.01 21.00
CA ALA A 349 19.19 -15.11 22.20
C ALA A 349 18.41 -15.71 23.38
N ASP A 350 19.08 -16.35 24.30
CA ASP A 350 18.46 -16.95 25.50
C ASP A 350 18.25 -15.92 26.61
N THR A 351 18.93 -14.78 26.55
CA THR A 351 18.80 -13.70 27.52
C THR A 351 18.63 -12.35 26.85
N LEU A 352 18.06 -11.37 27.55
CA LEU A 352 17.94 -9.99 27.07
C LEU A 352 19.31 -9.31 26.95
N ASP A 353 20.28 -9.66 27.78
CA ASP A 353 21.64 -9.11 27.71
C ASP A 353 22.36 -9.59 26.44
N GLU A 354 22.25 -10.87 26.08
CA GLU A 354 22.78 -11.41 24.83
C GLU A 354 22.08 -10.77 23.63
N LEU A 355 20.75 -10.60 23.70
CA LEU A 355 19.97 -9.95 22.66
C LEU A 355 20.44 -8.50 22.45
N ALA A 356 20.63 -7.75 23.54
CA ALA A 356 21.14 -6.38 23.52
C ALA A 356 22.55 -6.31 22.91
N ALA A 357 23.44 -7.20 23.32
CA ALA A 357 24.81 -7.25 22.81
C ALA A 357 24.84 -7.54 21.29
N ALA A 358 23.98 -8.45 20.80
CA ALA A 358 23.94 -8.83 19.40
C ALA A 358 23.23 -7.80 18.50
N THR A 359 22.29 -7.01 19.05
CA THR A 359 21.55 -5.97 18.33
C THR A 359 22.18 -4.58 18.42
N GLY A 360 23.05 -4.34 19.41
CA GLY A 360 23.59 -3.01 19.72
C GLY A 360 22.60 -2.11 20.47
N VAL A 361 21.51 -2.66 20.99
CA VAL A 361 20.55 -1.92 21.83
C VAL A 361 21.16 -1.73 23.22
N ASP A 362 20.87 -0.59 23.88
CA ASP A 362 21.29 -0.35 25.25
C ASP A 362 20.68 -1.42 26.20
N ALA A 363 21.55 -2.18 26.85
CA ALA A 363 21.13 -3.33 27.66
C ALA A 363 20.29 -2.92 28.89
N ALA A 364 20.66 -1.80 29.55
CA ALA A 364 19.93 -1.32 30.72
C ALA A 364 18.54 -0.78 30.33
N GLY A 365 18.49 -0.02 29.21
CA GLY A 365 17.23 0.47 28.64
C GLY A 365 16.30 -0.69 28.24
N LEU A 366 16.83 -1.70 27.55
CA LEU A 366 16.07 -2.88 27.13
C LEU A 366 15.51 -3.64 28.34
N ALA A 367 16.36 -3.98 29.33
CA ALA A 367 15.95 -4.70 30.53
C ALA A 367 14.89 -3.92 31.32
N GLY A 368 15.09 -2.61 31.50
CA GLY A 368 14.13 -1.73 32.18
C GLY A 368 12.79 -1.65 31.46
N THR A 369 12.81 -1.52 30.13
CA THR A 369 11.59 -1.49 29.30
C THR A 369 10.81 -2.79 29.38
N VAL A 370 11.47 -3.95 29.25
CA VAL A 370 10.80 -5.26 29.29
C VAL A 370 10.24 -5.52 30.70
N ALA A 371 10.98 -5.21 31.77
CA ALA A 371 10.51 -5.38 33.15
C ALA A 371 9.28 -4.50 33.45
N ALA A 372 9.33 -3.20 33.06
CA ALA A 372 8.22 -2.28 33.24
C ALA A 372 6.98 -2.72 32.44
N PHE A 373 7.18 -3.13 31.18
CA PHE A 373 6.10 -3.62 30.32
C PHE A 373 5.43 -4.87 30.90
N ASN A 374 6.21 -5.90 31.25
CA ASN A 374 5.70 -7.17 31.80
C ASN A 374 4.94 -6.96 33.10
N GLY A 375 5.44 -6.06 33.97
CA GLY A 375 4.83 -5.74 35.27
C GLY A 375 3.52 -4.94 35.17
N ALA A 376 3.29 -4.26 34.04
CA ALA A 376 2.12 -3.40 33.84
C ALA A 376 0.99 -4.06 33.03
N ILE A 377 1.15 -5.31 32.60
CA ILE A 377 0.13 -6.03 31.82
C ILE A 377 -1.06 -6.40 32.69
N ASP A 378 -2.26 -6.05 32.27
CA ASP A 378 -3.49 -6.57 32.85
C ASP A 378 -3.72 -8.03 32.41
N ARG A 379 -3.23 -8.96 33.23
CA ARG A 379 -3.34 -10.41 32.97
C ARG A 379 -4.73 -10.98 33.29
N SER A 380 -5.64 -10.17 33.84
CA SER A 380 -7.04 -10.59 34.10
C SER A 380 -7.87 -10.61 32.82
N VAL A 381 -7.45 -9.84 31.79
CA VAL A 381 -8.07 -9.85 30.47
C VAL A 381 -7.51 -10.99 29.64
N PRO A 382 -8.35 -11.92 29.11
CA PRO A 382 -7.88 -12.99 28.25
C PRO A 382 -7.36 -12.44 26.91
N LEU A 383 -6.31 -13.08 26.38
CA LEU A 383 -5.76 -12.73 25.07
C LEU A 383 -6.70 -13.23 23.96
N ASP A 384 -7.14 -12.34 23.09
CA ASP A 384 -7.86 -12.68 21.87
C ASP A 384 -7.36 -11.83 20.70
N ILE A 385 -6.55 -12.42 19.82
CA ILE A 385 -5.95 -11.74 18.67
C ILE A 385 -6.94 -11.41 17.56
N ALA A 386 -8.14 -11.98 17.58
CA ALA A 386 -9.18 -11.75 16.58
C ALA A 386 -10.03 -10.50 16.85
N VAL A 387 -9.94 -9.93 18.05
CA VAL A 387 -10.66 -8.71 18.47
C VAL A 387 -9.70 -7.73 19.12
N ARG A 388 -10.11 -6.49 19.28
CA ARG A 388 -9.43 -5.55 20.19
C ARG A 388 -9.80 -5.95 21.61
N ASP A 389 -8.95 -6.74 22.23
CA ASP A 389 -9.24 -7.46 23.49
C ASP A 389 -9.17 -6.59 24.75
N GLY A 390 -8.56 -5.39 24.64
CA GLY A 390 -8.36 -4.52 25.78
C GLY A 390 -7.32 -5.04 26.79
N ARG A 391 -6.61 -6.12 26.47
CA ARG A 391 -5.47 -6.61 27.29
C ARG A 391 -4.31 -5.63 27.15
N ALA A 392 -4.27 -4.68 28.06
CA ALA A 392 -3.39 -3.53 28.01
C ALA A 392 -2.17 -3.66 28.93
N ALA A 393 -1.14 -2.85 28.65
CA ALA A 393 -0.07 -2.53 29.59
C ALA A 393 -0.05 -1.03 29.85
N ALA A 394 -0.19 -0.65 31.12
CA ALA A 394 -0.26 0.75 31.57
C ALA A 394 1.14 1.36 31.72
N VAL A 395 1.85 1.50 30.61
CA VAL A 395 3.18 2.11 30.47
C VAL A 395 3.13 3.33 29.57
N THR A 396 4.24 4.03 29.39
CA THR A 396 4.34 5.17 28.46
C THR A 396 5.38 4.88 27.40
N PRO A 397 5.00 4.87 26.09
CA PRO A 397 3.63 4.91 25.57
C PRO A 397 2.83 3.66 26.00
N PRO A 398 1.50 3.70 26.07
CA PRO A 398 0.68 2.55 26.44
C PRO A 398 0.79 1.43 25.40
N LYS A 399 0.38 0.22 25.75
CA LYS A 399 -0.02 -0.79 24.78
C LYS A 399 -1.48 -1.13 25.05
N SER A 400 -2.37 -0.71 24.14
CA SER A 400 -3.81 -0.68 24.37
C SER A 400 -4.49 -2.04 24.24
N ASN A 401 -3.93 -2.95 23.45
CA ASN A 401 -4.45 -4.30 23.21
C ASN A 401 -3.29 -5.29 23.05
N TRP A 402 -3.59 -6.57 23.18
CA TRP A 402 -2.67 -7.70 22.91
C TRP A 402 -1.35 -7.57 23.68
N ALA A 403 -1.39 -7.11 24.92
CA ALA A 403 -0.21 -7.04 25.75
C ALA A 403 0.21 -8.44 26.19
N ILE A 404 1.18 -9.00 25.46
CA ILE A 404 1.74 -10.34 25.72
C ILE A 404 3.10 -10.15 26.37
N PRO A 405 3.38 -10.77 27.53
CA PRO A 405 4.65 -10.61 28.21
C PRO A 405 5.80 -11.24 27.43
N LEU A 406 7.00 -10.67 27.56
CA LEU A 406 8.25 -11.23 27.05
C LEU A 406 8.97 -11.90 28.24
N GLU A 407 8.70 -13.19 28.48
CA GLU A 407 9.18 -13.92 29.68
C GLU A 407 9.79 -15.28 29.34
N THR A 408 9.55 -15.79 28.13
CA THR A 408 9.90 -17.17 27.75
C THR A 408 10.99 -17.19 26.68
N PRO A 409 12.25 -17.51 27.03
CA PRO A 409 13.30 -17.63 26.02
C PRO A 409 13.03 -18.80 25.03
N PRO A 410 13.64 -18.78 23.84
CA PRO A 410 14.52 -17.73 23.34
C PRO A 410 13.75 -16.46 22.98
N TYR A 411 14.46 -15.33 23.07
CA TYR A 411 13.98 -14.03 22.62
C TYR A 411 14.39 -13.79 21.16
N TYR A 412 13.54 -13.06 20.43
CA TYR A 412 13.74 -12.74 19.02
C TYR A 412 13.70 -11.24 18.83
N ALA A 413 14.68 -10.68 18.12
CA ALA A 413 14.69 -9.29 17.71
C ALA A 413 14.76 -9.21 16.17
N PHE A 414 13.77 -8.57 15.57
CA PHE A 414 13.73 -8.32 14.13
C PHE A 414 14.06 -6.85 13.88
N PRO A 415 15.22 -6.56 13.24
CA PRO A 415 15.60 -5.19 12.91
C PRO A 415 14.71 -4.64 11.81
N VAL A 416 14.13 -3.47 12.03
CA VAL A 416 13.26 -2.80 11.06
C VAL A 416 13.63 -1.35 10.85
N THR A 417 13.44 -0.89 9.62
CA THR A 417 13.58 0.50 9.18
C THR A 417 12.33 0.94 8.43
N CYS A 418 12.34 2.13 7.86
CA CYS A 418 11.25 2.64 7.04
C CYS A 418 11.31 2.07 5.61
N GLY A 419 10.22 1.45 5.16
CA GLY A 419 9.96 1.15 3.75
C GLY A 419 8.83 2.03 3.22
N ILE A 420 9.15 3.03 2.39
CA ILE A 420 8.16 3.88 1.74
C ILE A 420 7.50 3.15 0.58
N THR A 421 6.19 3.27 0.44
CA THR A 421 5.42 2.54 -0.58
C THR A 421 4.80 3.45 -1.63
N PHE A 422 4.09 4.51 -1.21
CA PHE A 422 3.52 5.49 -2.12
C PHE A 422 3.24 6.82 -1.41
N THR A 423 3.23 7.90 -2.17
CA THR A 423 3.01 9.27 -1.68
C THR A 423 1.51 9.62 -1.71
N PHE A 424 1.06 10.55 -0.83
CA PHE A 424 -0.36 10.92 -0.75
C PHE A 424 -0.69 12.20 -1.49
N GLY A 425 0.31 13.04 -1.76
CA GLY A 425 0.18 14.21 -2.61
C GLY A 425 0.14 13.84 -4.09
N GLY A 426 -0.66 14.54 -4.86
CA GLY A 426 -0.82 14.32 -6.30
C GLY A 426 -1.41 15.52 -6.99
N LEU A 427 -2.03 15.30 -8.14
CA LEU A 427 -2.72 16.29 -8.94
C LEU A 427 -4.16 16.47 -8.47
N HIS A 428 -4.68 17.67 -8.61
CA HIS A 428 -6.10 17.96 -8.42
C HIS A 428 -6.88 17.47 -9.65
N ALA A 429 -7.92 16.67 -9.40
CA ALA A 429 -8.83 16.24 -10.45
C ALA A 429 -10.26 16.14 -9.94
N ASP A 430 -11.21 16.19 -10.86
CA ASP A 430 -12.60 15.89 -10.56
C ASP A 430 -12.84 14.37 -10.37
N PRO A 431 -14.02 13.93 -9.93
CA PRO A 431 -14.34 12.52 -9.75
C PRO A 431 -14.28 11.67 -11.04
N ASP A 432 -14.22 12.31 -12.20
CA ASP A 432 -14.05 11.65 -13.50
C ASP A 432 -12.57 11.52 -13.90
N GLY A 433 -11.66 12.03 -13.07
CA GLY A 433 -10.21 12.00 -13.32
C GLY A 433 -9.72 13.08 -14.28
N ARG A 434 -10.53 14.10 -14.63
CA ARG A 434 -10.05 15.25 -15.40
C ARG A 434 -9.14 16.10 -14.54
N VAL A 435 -7.90 16.33 -14.98
CA VAL A 435 -6.95 17.16 -14.23
C VAL A 435 -7.40 18.61 -14.25
N LEU A 436 -7.37 19.25 -13.08
CA LEU A 436 -7.74 20.65 -12.90
C LEU A 436 -6.49 21.54 -12.84
N ASP A 437 -6.58 22.71 -13.42
CA ASP A 437 -5.57 23.77 -13.32
C ASP A 437 -5.66 24.50 -11.97
N THR A 438 -4.79 25.50 -11.77
CA THR A 438 -4.76 26.32 -10.56
C THR A 438 -5.98 27.23 -10.39
N ALA A 439 -6.80 27.41 -11.42
CA ALA A 439 -8.06 28.12 -11.38
C ALA A 439 -9.26 27.18 -11.14
N GLY A 440 -9.03 25.86 -11.10
CA GLY A 440 -10.06 24.84 -10.92
C GLY A 440 -10.77 24.44 -12.21
N ALA A 441 -10.26 24.84 -13.38
CA ALA A 441 -10.80 24.44 -14.66
C ALA A 441 -10.12 23.16 -15.18
N PRO A 442 -10.84 22.24 -15.86
CA PRO A 442 -10.23 21.07 -16.45
C PRO A 442 -9.22 21.44 -17.56
N ILE A 443 -8.03 20.82 -17.51
CA ILE A 443 -7.05 20.91 -18.59
C ILE A 443 -7.52 19.98 -19.72
N PRO A 444 -7.87 20.51 -20.90
CA PRO A 444 -8.41 19.67 -21.97
C PRO A 444 -7.40 18.61 -22.43
N GLY A 445 -7.89 17.37 -22.61
CA GLY A 445 -7.08 16.24 -23.07
C GLY A 445 -6.21 15.61 -21.98
N LEU A 446 -6.30 16.04 -20.70
CA LEU A 446 -5.49 15.50 -19.62
C LEU A 446 -6.34 14.86 -18.51
N PHE A 447 -6.05 13.60 -18.22
CA PHE A 447 -6.69 12.81 -17.17
C PHE A 447 -5.64 12.23 -16.21
N VAL A 448 -6.07 11.86 -14.98
CA VAL A 448 -5.20 11.27 -13.96
C VAL A 448 -5.93 10.17 -13.20
N CYS A 449 -5.18 9.14 -12.80
CA CYS A 449 -5.66 8.08 -11.90
C CYS A 449 -4.52 7.47 -11.09
N GLY A 450 -4.90 6.61 -10.13
CA GLY A 450 -3.95 5.94 -9.25
C GLY A 450 -3.29 6.89 -8.26
N GLU A 451 -2.02 6.67 -7.99
CA GLU A 451 -1.25 7.43 -6.99
C GLU A 451 -1.08 8.91 -7.36
N MET A 452 -1.06 9.22 -8.66
CA MET A 452 -0.97 10.61 -9.12
C MET A 452 -2.21 11.45 -8.79
N LEU A 453 -3.36 10.83 -8.48
CA LEU A 453 -4.57 11.51 -8.01
C LEU A 453 -4.44 11.85 -6.53
N GLY A 454 -4.29 13.13 -6.20
CA GLY A 454 -4.23 13.62 -4.82
C GLY A 454 -5.61 13.67 -4.14
N GLY A 455 -5.61 13.81 -2.81
CA GLY A 455 -6.81 14.10 -2.01
C GLY A 455 -7.51 12.90 -1.38
N LEU A 456 -7.19 11.67 -1.76
CA LEU A 456 -7.81 10.48 -1.15
C LEU A 456 -7.23 10.14 0.23
N PHE A 457 -5.93 10.35 0.44
CA PHE A 457 -5.21 9.92 1.64
C PHE A 457 -4.45 11.06 2.29
N SER A 458 -4.28 10.97 3.62
CA SER A 458 -3.51 11.94 4.40
C SER A 458 -3.09 11.33 5.73
N GLY A 459 -1.78 11.37 6.04
CA GLY A 459 -1.20 10.81 7.26
C GLY A 459 -1.22 9.29 7.33
N ASN A 460 -2.27 8.67 6.83
CA ASN A 460 -2.48 7.22 6.80
C ASN A 460 -3.51 6.85 5.73
N TYR A 461 -3.72 5.54 5.47
CA TYR A 461 -4.77 5.05 4.57
C TYR A 461 -5.31 3.68 5.01
N PRO A 462 -6.56 3.30 4.68
CA PRO A 462 -7.04 1.96 4.96
C PRO A 462 -6.41 0.97 3.97
N GLY A 463 -5.79 -0.10 4.47
CA GLY A 463 -5.11 -1.09 3.62
C GLY A 463 -5.98 -1.60 2.48
N GLY A 464 -5.39 -1.78 1.28
CA GLY A 464 -6.05 -2.25 0.07
C GLY A 464 -6.77 -1.16 -0.75
N THR A 465 -6.99 0.03 -0.20
CA THR A 465 -7.71 1.11 -0.87
C THR A 465 -6.93 1.66 -2.08
N GLY A 466 -5.59 1.60 -2.07
CA GLY A 466 -4.75 2.10 -3.17
C GLY A 466 -4.99 1.37 -4.50
N LEU A 467 -5.10 0.03 -4.50
CA LEU A 467 -5.42 -0.73 -5.72
C LEU A 467 -6.86 -0.47 -6.16
N THR A 468 -7.80 -0.42 -5.22
CA THR A 468 -9.20 -0.12 -5.54
C THR A 468 -9.37 1.26 -6.14
N SER A 469 -8.73 2.30 -5.57
CA SER A 469 -8.77 3.66 -6.14
C SER A 469 -8.15 3.72 -7.52
N GLY A 470 -7.01 3.04 -7.72
CA GLY A 470 -6.38 2.94 -9.04
C GLY A 470 -7.32 2.35 -10.09
N ALA A 471 -8.04 1.29 -9.75
CA ALA A 471 -8.99 0.65 -10.66
C ALA A 471 -10.23 1.52 -10.90
N VAL A 472 -10.84 2.10 -9.86
CA VAL A 472 -12.05 2.95 -9.97
C VAL A 472 -11.78 4.17 -10.83
N PHE A 473 -10.76 4.95 -10.48
CA PHE A 473 -10.45 6.18 -11.20
C PHE A 473 -9.80 5.90 -12.56
N GLY A 474 -9.04 4.78 -12.70
CA GLY A 474 -8.54 4.34 -14.00
C GLY A 474 -9.67 4.04 -14.98
N ARG A 475 -10.67 3.24 -14.55
CA ARG A 475 -11.85 2.94 -15.36
C ARG A 475 -12.62 4.21 -15.77
N ARG A 476 -12.78 5.18 -14.83
CA ARG A 476 -13.48 6.45 -15.13
C ARG A 476 -12.69 7.30 -16.10
N ALA A 477 -11.43 7.57 -15.82
CA ALA A 477 -10.57 8.38 -16.67
C ALA A 477 -10.45 7.80 -18.10
N GLY A 478 -10.14 6.51 -18.21
CA GLY A 478 -10.04 5.84 -19.52
C GLY A 478 -11.35 5.74 -20.28
N GLY A 479 -12.48 5.64 -19.58
CA GLY A 479 -13.80 5.63 -20.22
C GLY A 479 -14.25 6.97 -20.80
N LEU A 480 -13.56 8.07 -20.47
CA LEU A 480 -13.85 9.44 -20.91
C LEU A 480 -12.75 10.04 -21.80
N ALA A 481 -11.56 9.41 -21.83
CA ALA A 481 -10.37 9.84 -22.56
C ALA A 481 -10.47 9.66 -24.10
#